data_881bf3becea2602d6a94c7ac85ef8783
#
_entry.id   881bf3becea2602d6a94c7ac85ef8783
#
_cell.length_a   1.000
_cell.length_b   1.000
_cell.length_c   1.000
_cell.angle_alpha   90.00
_cell.angle_beta   90.00
_cell.angle_gamma   90.00
#
_symmetry.space_group_name_H-M   'P 1'
#
loop_
_entity.id
_entity.type
_entity.pdbx_description
1 polymer ?
#
loop_
_entity_poly.entity_id
_entity_poly.type
_entity_poly.pdbx_seq_one_letter_code
_entity_poly.pdbx_strand_id
1 'polypeptide(L)'
;MHDIRTIRENPSAFDAALARRGDAPVSSDLLALDEARRAKIQAAESAQAEQNKASKEVGAAKGRGDDAEFERLRALVAAKKAEVAAMQNAAKDLDAQLTDRLARIANLPAEDVPEGRDETANVEIARWGTPTAFSFAPKEHFDITAVAAAMDFETAAKTSGSRFVNLSKGVARIHRALAQFMLDTHVDQNGLTEMQTPVLVRDDAMYGTDKLPKFGEDSYQTTNGWWLIPTSEVTLTYSVAGDVLDESALPIRMTAHTACFRSEAGSAGKDTSGMLRQHQFEKVEMVSITHPERSDDEQKRMLRCAEDLLEQLNIPYRTMLLCTGDMGFGAKRTYDIEAWLPGQNTYREISSISTTGAFQARRMNARFKPAEGGKPVFLHTLNGSGLAVGRCLIAVLENGQQSDGSVALPAVLHPYLGGKTSLGAEGQLT
;
A
#
# COMPACT_ATOMS: atom_id res chain seq x y z
N MET A 1 5.92 -9.68 -3.16
CA MET A 1 7.27 -10.22 -3.51
C MET A 1 7.12 -11.27 -4.60
N HIS A 2 8.11 -11.38 -5.49
CA HIS A 2 8.09 -12.35 -6.58
C HIS A 2 8.40 -13.77 -6.10
N ASP A 3 7.93 -14.77 -6.88
CA ASP A 3 8.27 -16.17 -6.66
C ASP A 3 9.47 -16.54 -7.52
N ILE A 4 10.58 -16.97 -6.90
CA ILE A 4 11.78 -17.37 -7.60
C ILE A 4 11.55 -18.57 -8.54
N ARG A 5 10.53 -19.39 -8.28
CA ARG A 5 10.18 -20.51 -9.17
C ARG A 5 9.62 -20.01 -10.49
N THR A 6 8.71 -19.05 -10.46
CA THR A 6 8.16 -18.42 -11.67
C THR A 6 9.24 -17.71 -12.47
N ILE A 7 10.19 -17.02 -11.78
CA ILE A 7 11.34 -16.40 -12.45
C ILE A 7 12.20 -17.46 -13.14
N ARG A 8 12.42 -18.61 -12.50
CA ARG A 8 13.21 -19.72 -13.08
C ARG A 8 12.53 -20.35 -14.28
N GLU A 9 11.19 -20.46 -14.26
CA GLU A 9 10.40 -21.01 -15.37
C GLU A 9 10.45 -20.12 -16.62
N ASN A 10 10.44 -18.80 -16.44
CA ASN A 10 10.49 -17.85 -17.57
C ASN A 10 11.24 -16.55 -17.22
N PRO A 11 12.59 -16.59 -17.18
CA PRO A 11 13.41 -15.41 -16.86
C PRO A 11 13.21 -14.25 -17.82
N SER A 12 13.10 -14.55 -19.11
CA SER A 12 12.97 -13.52 -20.15
C SER A 12 11.64 -12.75 -20.05
N ALA A 13 10.53 -13.43 -19.73
CA ALA A 13 9.24 -12.76 -19.52
C ALA A 13 9.28 -11.87 -18.26
N PHE A 14 9.97 -12.32 -17.21
CA PHE A 14 10.16 -11.54 -16.00
C PHE A 14 10.92 -10.24 -16.28
N ASP A 15 12.07 -10.34 -16.95
CA ASP A 15 12.90 -9.18 -17.32
C ASP A 15 12.19 -8.26 -18.30
N ALA A 16 11.42 -8.80 -19.25
CA ALA A 16 10.60 -7.99 -20.18
C ALA A 16 9.52 -7.18 -19.43
N ALA A 17 8.86 -7.79 -18.44
CA ALA A 17 7.87 -7.09 -17.64
C ALA A 17 8.50 -6.00 -16.76
N LEU A 18 9.70 -6.20 -16.21
CA LEU A 18 10.46 -5.17 -15.49
C LEU A 18 10.88 -4.03 -16.42
N ALA A 19 11.32 -4.34 -17.65
CA ALA A 19 11.70 -3.34 -18.64
C ALA A 19 10.54 -2.37 -18.97
N ARG A 20 9.27 -2.84 -18.94
CA ARG A 20 8.08 -1.97 -19.07
C ARG A 20 8.00 -0.91 -17.97
N ARG A 21 8.59 -1.15 -16.78
CA ARG A 21 8.69 -0.18 -15.68
C ARG A 21 9.95 0.68 -15.74
N GLY A 22 10.81 0.48 -16.75
CA GLY A 22 12.09 1.14 -16.87
C GLY A 22 13.20 0.52 -16.03
N ASP A 23 12.97 -0.65 -15.42
CA ASP A 23 13.96 -1.35 -14.61
C ASP A 23 14.88 -2.21 -15.47
N ALA A 24 16.13 -2.37 -15.02
CA ALA A 24 17.11 -3.25 -15.68
C ALA A 24 16.76 -4.74 -15.47
N PRO A 25 17.19 -5.64 -16.37
CA PRO A 25 17.05 -7.07 -16.19
C PRO A 25 17.85 -7.54 -14.97
N VAL A 26 17.26 -8.40 -14.14
CA VAL A 26 17.87 -8.90 -12.89
C VAL A 26 17.70 -10.41 -12.70
N SER A 27 17.04 -11.11 -13.63
CA SER A 27 16.73 -12.53 -13.48
C SER A 27 17.99 -13.39 -13.38
N SER A 28 19.04 -13.09 -14.14
CA SER A 28 20.30 -13.85 -14.11
C SER A 28 20.95 -13.85 -12.73
N ASP A 29 21.01 -12.70 -12.07
CA ASP A 29 21.61 -12.55 -10.74
C ASP A 29 20.79 -13.27 -9.67
N LEU A 30 19.45 -13.19 -9.76
CA LEU A 30 18.53 -13.88 -8.85
C LEU A 30 18.67 -15.41 -9.01
N LEU A 31 18.78 -15.89 -10.24
CA LEU A 31 18.92 -17.32 -10.52
C LEU A 31 20.27 -17.85 -10.08
N ALA A 32 21.36 -17.07 -10.20
CA ALA A 32 22.67 -17.44 -9.67
C ALA A 32 22.66 -17.61 -8.14
N LEU A 33 21.99 -16.69 -7.41
CA LEU A 33 21.80 -16.82 -5.97
C LEU A 33 20.94 -18.04 -5.60
N ASP A 34 19.85 -18.28 -6.32
CA ASP A 34 18.99 -19.44 -6.09
C ASP A 34 19.72 -20.76 -6.37
N GLU A 35 20.53 -20.84 -7.43
CA GLU A 35 21.34 -22.01 -7.74
C GLU A 35 22.37 -22.29 -6.63
N ALA A 36 23.11 -21.25 -6.20
CA ALA A 36 24.07 -21.36 -5.11
C ALA A 36 23.39 -21.81 -3.80
N ARG A 37 22.21 -21.26 -3.47
CA ARG A 37 21.42 -21.67 -2.32
C ARG A 37 21.02 -23.15 -2.40
N ARG A 38 20.45 -23.58 -3.52
CA ARG A 38 20.03 -24.97 -3.73
C ARG A 38 21.20 -25.94 -3.66
N ALA A 39 22.36 -25.57 -4.21
CA ALA A 39 23.57 -26.38 -4.11
C ALA A 39 24.00 -26.59 -2.64
N LYS A 40 23.90 -25.54 -1.79
CA LYS A 40 24.21 -25.69 -0.35
C LYS A 40 23.19 -26.54 0.39
N ILE A 41 21.89 -26.46 0.05
CA ILE A 41 20.86 -27.33 0.62
C ILE A 41 21.13 -28.79 0.25
N GLN A 42 21.42 -29.07 -1.03
CA GLN A 42 21.71 -30.43 -1.49
C GLN A 42 22.99 -31.00 -0.84
N ALA A 43 24.04 -30.17 -0.69
CA ALA A 43 25.26 -30.59 0.01
C ALA A 43 24.99 -30.92 1.50
N ALA A 44 24.15 -30.11 2.18
CA ALA A 44 23.75 -30.37 3.56
C ALA A 44 22.95 -31.69 3.68
N GLU A 45 22.02 -31.95 2.77
CA GLU A 45 21.23 -33.19 2.73
C GLU A 45 22.12 -34.41 2.49
N SER A 46 23.09 -34.33 1.55
CA SER A 46 24.05 -35.40 1.31
C SER A 46 24.94 -35.67 2.52
N ALA A 47 25.52 -34.65 3.12
CA ALA A 47 26.30 -34.78 4.36
C ALA A 47 25.50 -35.34 5.54
N GLN A 48 24.21 -34.95 5.67
CA GLN A 48 23.30 -35.50 6.68
C GLN A 48 23.02 -36.99 6.44
N ALA A 49 22.85 -37.43 5.21
CA ALA A 49 22.66 -38.84 4.86
C ALA A 49 23.90 -39.67 5.24
N GLU A 50 25.11 -39.15 4.93
CA GLU A 50 26.37 -39.80 5.29
C GLU A 50 26.57 -39.84 6.81
N GLN A 51 26.23 -38.77 7.53
CA GLN A 51 26.28 -38.71 8.99
C GLN A 51 25.33 -39.78 9.60
N ASN A 52 24.12 -39.90 9.10
CA ASN A 52 23.14 -40.87 9.57
C ASN A 52 23.60 -42.34 9.33
N LYS A 53 24.24 -42.59 8.17
CA LYS A 53 24.84 -43.87 7.86
C LYS A 53 25.97 -44.24 8.83
N ALA A 54 26.95 -43.34 8.97
CA ALA A 54 28.05 -43.51 9.91
C ALA A 54 27.59 -43.68 11.35
N SER A 55 26.56 -42.95 11.80
CA SER A 55 25.99 -43.07 13.14
C SER A 55 25.42 -44.47 13.44
N LYS A 56 24.78 -45.10 12.44
CA LYS A 56 24.30 -46.49 12.57
C LYS A 56 25.46 -47.48 12.69
N GLU A 57 26.53 -47.29 11.94
CA GLU A 57 27.71 -48.15 11.95
C GLU A 57 28.54 -48.00 13.23
N VAL A 58 28.53 -46.84 13.92
CA VAL A 58 29.16 -46.64 15.25
C VAL A 58 28.66 -47.68 16.25
N GLY A 59 27.35 -47.88 16.33
CA GLY A 59 26.74 -48.89 17.24
C GLY A 59 27.18 -50.31 16.92
N ALA A 60 27.27 -50.66 15.63
CA ALA A 60 27.67 -51.97 15.21
C ALA A 60 29.17 -52.25 15.45
N ALA A 61 30.06 -51.26 15.25
CA ALA A 61 31.50 -51.39 15.57
C ALA A 61 31.73 -51.56 17.06
N LYS A 62 31.02 -50.82 17.91
CA LYS A 62 31.06 -50.97 19.38
C LYS A 62 30.60 -52.37 19.82
N GLY A 63 29.53 -52.87 19.23
CA GLY A 63 28.99 -54.21 19.53
C GLY A 63 29.95 -55.36 19.12
N ARG A 64 30.83 -55.15 18.14
CA ARG A 64 31.86 -56.11 17.72
C ARG A 64 33.17 -55.96 18.49
N GLY A 65 33.34 -54.95 19.33
CA GLY A 65 34.59 -54.67 20.03
C GLY A 65 35.70 -54.12 19.15
N ASP A 66 35.35 -53.54 17.99
CA ASP A 66 36.31 -52.93 17.06
C ASP A 66 36.53 -51.45 17.42
N ASP A 67 37.42 -51.22 18.38
CA ASP A 67 37.69 -49.89 18.92
C ASP A 67 38.27 -48.92 17.90
N ALA A 68 39.11 -49.43 16.96
CA ALA A 68 39.69 -48.58 15.92
C ALA A 68 38.63 -48.08 14.94
N GLU A 69 37.71 -48.93 14.50
CA GLU A 69 36.61 -48.56 13.61
C GLU A 69 35.58 -47.69 14.36
N PHE A 70 35.33 -47.93 15.64
CA PHE A 70 34.47 -47.13 16.46
C PHE A 70 34.97 -45.68 16.54
N GLU A 71 36.24 -45.44 16.84
CA GLU A 71 36.79 -44.07 16.93
C GLU A 71 36.85 -43.40 15.55
N ARG A 72 37.16 -44.11 14.47
CA ARG A 72 37.11 -43.61 13.08
C ARG A 72 35.70 -43.13 12.73
N LEU A 73 34.68 -43.94 13.01
CA LEU A 73 33.31 -43.59 12.69
C LEU A 73 32.78 -42.43 13.58
N ARG A 74 33.18 -42.36 14.87
CA ARG A 74 32.87 -41.20 15.74
C ARG A 74 33.46 -39.90 15.16
N ALA A 75 34.70 -39.92 14.72
CA ALA A 75 35.34 -38.77 14.11
C ALA A 75 34.63 -38.35 12.83
N LEU A 76 34.24 -39.34 11.99
CA LEU A 76 33.47 -39.08 10.77
C LEU A 76 32.08 -38.45 11.07
N VAL A 77 31.36 -38.95 12.06
CA VAL A 77 30.06 -38.39 12.47
C VAL A 77 30.23 -36.94 12.94
N ALA A 78 31.29 -36.67 13.74
CA ALA A 78 31.58 -35.30 14.21
C ALA A 78 31.93 -34.35 13.05
N ALA A 79 32.76 -34.80 12.10
CA ALA A 79 33.10 -34.02 10.92
C ALA A 79 31.89 -33.73 10.03
N LYS A 80 31.05 -34.75 9.77
CA LYS A 80 29.82 -34.57 8.97
C LYS A 80 28.80 -33.68 9.66
N LYS A 81 28.66 -33.72 10.97
CA LYS A 81 27.81 -32.80 11.74
C LYS A 81 28.26 -31.34 11.57
N ALA A 82 29.55 -31.08 11.61
CA ALA A 82 30.11 -29.74 11.37
C ALA A 82 29.87 -29.28 9.92
N GLU A 83 30.06 -30.18 8.93
CA GLU A 83 29.79 -29.91 7.52
C GLU A 83 28.31 -29.57 7.27
N VAL A 84 27.38 -30.34 7.81
CA VAL A 84 25.92 -30.06 7.73
C VAL A 84 25.62 -28.67 8.27
N ALA A 85 26.11 -28.34 9.46
CA ALA A 85 25.88 -27.04 10.06
C ALA A 85 26.43 -25.88 9.22
N ALA A 86 27.65 -26.03 8.66
CA ALA A 86 28.25 -25.03 7.79
C ALA A 86 27.44 -24.83 6.49
N MET A 87 26.98 -25.92 5.85
CA MET A 87 26.18 -25.84 4.63
C MET A 87 24.78 -25.24 4.88
N GLN A 88 24.13 -25.59 5.99
CA GLN A 88 22.85 -25.01 6.39
C GLN A 88 22.96 -23.50 6.67
N ASN A 89 24.01 -23.06 7.37
CA ASN A 89 24.25 -21.64 7.59
C ASN A 89 24.48 -20.89 6.27
N ALA A 90 25.33 -21.44 5.38
CA ALA A 90 25.57 -20.83 4.09
C ALA A 90 24.28 -20.77 3.22
N ALA A 91 23.42 -21.79 3.28
CA ALA A 91 22.12 -21.80 2.61
C ALA A 91 21.19 -20.73 3.17
N LYS A 92 21.17 -20.54 4.49
CA LYS A 92 20.38 -19.49 5.17
C LYS A 92 20.85 -18.09 4.79
N ASP A 93 22.16 -17.87 4.72
CA ASP A 93 22.72 -16.56 4.32
C ASP A 93 22.37 -16.24 2.86
N LEU A 94 22.43 -17.22 1.96
CA LEU A 94 22.02 -17.05 0.56
C LEU A 94 20.51 -16.83 0.42
N ASP A 95 19.70 -17.48 1.23
CA ASP A 95 18.25 -17.27 1.27
C ASP A 95 17.89 -15.86 1.74
N ALA A 96 18.59 -15.34 2.74
CA ALA A 96 18.43 -13.96 3.21
C ALA A 96 18.81 -12.94 2.11
N GLN A 97 19.94 -13.17 1.40
CA GLN A 97 20.35 -12.32 0.28
C GLN A 97 19.35 -12.36 -0.87
N LEU A 98 18.84 -13.53 -1.24
CA LEU A 98 17.82 -13.67 -2.27
C LEU A 98 16.52 -12.96 -1.89
N THR A 99 16.09 -13.12 -0.63
CA THR A 99 14.90 -12.46 -0.09
C THR A 99 15.04 -10.94 -0.11
N ASP A 100 16.17 -10.40 0.34
CA ASP A 100 16.42 -8.94 0.29
C ASP A 100 16.41 -8.42 -1.15
N ARG A 101 17.05 -9.13 -2.09
CA ARG A 101 17.02 -8.75 -3.51
C ARG A 101 15.59 -8.74 -4.07
N LEU A 102 14.83 -9.81 -3.85
CA LEU A 102 13.43 -9.91 -4.31
C LEU A 102 12.54 -8.84 -3.67
N ALA A 103 12.81 -8.43 -2.43
CA ALA A 103 12.06 -7.41 -1.73
C ALA A 103 12.24 -5.98 -2.31
N ARG A 104 13.32 -5.75 -3.06
CA ARG A 104 13.65 -4.46 -3.67
C ARG A 104 13.17 -4.32 -5.12
N ILE A 105 12.60 -5.37 -5.69
CA ILE A 105 12.09 -5.37 -7.06
C ILE A 105 10.61 -5.00 -7.03
N ALA A 106 10.23 -4.02 -7.86
CA ALA A 106 8.84 -3.60 -8.01
C ALA A 106 7.95 -4.73 -8.55
N ASN A 107 6.65 -4.66 -8.27
CA ASN A 107 5.68 -5.61 -8.82
C ASN A 107 5.60 -5.47 -10.35
N LEU A 108 5.26 -6.57 -11.02
CA LEU A 108 5.09 -6.58 -12.47
C LEU A 108 3.76 -5.94 -12.86
N PRO A 109 3.73 -5.08 -13.91
CA PRO A 109 2.49 -4.48 -14.39
C PRO A 109 1.58 -5.51 -15.07
N ALA A 110 0.28 -5.30 -14.99
CA ALA A 110 -0.70 -6.05 -15.79
C ALA A 110 -0.50 -5.75 -17.29
N GLU A 111 -1.03 -6.62 -18.14
CA GLU A 111 -0.84 -6.51 -19.61
C GLU A 111 -1.49 -5.26 -20.18
N ASP A 112 -2.64 -4.85 -19.63
CA ASP A 112 -3.43 -3.70 -20.04
C ASP A 112 -2.93 -2.35 -19.52
N VAL A 113 -1.88 -2.33 -18.71
CA VAL A 113 -1.27 -1.08 -18.20
C VAL A 113 -0.51 -0.39 -19.33
N PRO A 114 -0.77 0.91 -19.62
CA PRO A 114 -0.05 1.65 -20.64
C PRO A 114 1.43 1.83 -20.27
N GLU A 115 2.30 1.80 -21.27
CA GLU A 115 3.72 2.06 -21.07
C GLU A 115 3.98 3.57 -21.02
N GLY A 116 4.82 4.00 -20.08
CA GLY A 116 5.19 5.41 -19.92
C GLY A 116 6.22 5.59 -18.83
N ARG A 117 6.86 6.77 -18.79
CA ARG A 117 7.91 7.09 -17.82
C ARG A 117 7.39 7.85 -16.61
N ASP A 118 6.34 8.64 -16.80
CA ASP A 118 5.77 9.54 -15.80
C ASP A 118 4.28 9.78 -16.07
N GLU A 119 3.66 10.62 -15.26
CA GLU A 119 2.24 10.94 -15.28
C GLU A 119 1.71 11.43 -16.63
N THR A 120 2.56 11.93 -17.53
CA THR A 120 2.12 12.42 -18.86
C THR A 120 1.64 11.30 -19.79
N ALA A 121 2.01 10.06 -19.49
CA ALA A 121 1.58 8.88 -20.23
C ALA A 121 0.37 8.16 -19.61
N ASN A 122 -0.20 8.69 -18.52
CA ASN A 122 -1.43 8.17 -17.95
C ASN A 122 -2.61 8.37 -18.92
N VAL A 123 -3.55 7.42 -18.93
CA VAL A 123 -4.67 7.42 -19.85
C VAL A 123 -5.96 7.75 -19.12
N GLU A 124 -6.65 8.82 -19.54
CA GLU A 124 -8.00 9.13 -19.05
C GLU A 124 -8.98 8.08 -19.59
N ILE A 125 -9.66 7.37 -18.68
CA ILE A 125 -10.62 6.32 -19.05
C ILE A 125 -12.08 6.69 -18.77
N ALA A 126 -12.31 7.67 -17.88
CA ALA A 126 -13.64 8.16 -17.56
C ALA A 126 -13.58 9.62 -17.07
N ARG A 127 -14.69 10.32 -17.18
CA ARG A 127 -14.91 11.66 -16.64
C ARG A 127 -16.35 11.83 -16.21
N TRP A 128 -16.57 12.51 -15.09
CA TRP A 128 -17.89 12.83 -14.59
C TRP A 128 -17.98 14.30 -14.18
N GLY A 129 -19.17 14.87 -14.35
CA GLY A 129 -19.46 16.26 -14.01
C GLY A 129 -18.82 17.28 -14.98
N THR A 130 -19.25 18.50 -14.83
CA THR A 130 -18.72 19.66 -15.59
C THR A 130 -18.15 20.67 -14.60
N PRO A 131 -16.90 21.14 -14.77
CA PRO A 131 -16.36 22.23 -13.96
C PRO A 131 -17.30 23.41 -13.88
N THR A 132 -17.52 23.93 -12.67
CA THR A 132 -18.39 25.09 -12.45
C THR A 132 -17.84 26.31 -13.15
N ALA A 133 -18.66 26.98 -13.97
CA ALA A 133 -18.32 28.25 -14.55
C ALA A 133 -18.65 29.38 -13.54
N PHE A 134 -17.62 29.95 -12.92
CA PHE A 134 -17.76 31.08 -12.02
C PHE A 134 -17.90 32.41 -12.78
N SER A 135 -18.72 33.34 -12.26
CA SER A 135 -18.79 34.71 -12.78
C SER A 135 -17.67 35.62 -12.22
N PHE A 136 -16.76 35.06 -11.42
CA PHE A 136 -15.62 35.72 -10.80
C PHE A 136 -14.39 34.81 -10.94
N ALA A 137 -13.19 35.35 -10.67
CA ALA A 137 -11.98 34.55 -10.64
C ALA A 137 -11.97 33.63 -9.40
N PRO A 138 -12.02 32.30 -9.58
CA PRO A 138 -12.00 31.37 -8.44
C PRO A 138 -10.63 31.45 -7.76
N LYS A 139 -10.66 31.29 -6.42
CA LYS A 139 -9.48 31.32 -5.55
C LYS A 139 -9.09 29.90 -5.15
N GLU A 140 -7.82 29.70 -4.85
CA GLU A 140 -7.39 28.52 -4.13
C GLU A 140 -7.96 28.51 -2.71
N HIS A 141 -8.14 27.32 -2.12
CA HIS A 141 -8.84 27.13 -0.85
C HIS A 141 -8.34 28.06 0.28
N PHE A 142 -7.03 28.25 0.41
CA PHE A 142 -6.44 29.11 1.47
C PHE A 142 -6.65 30.62 1.25
N ASP A 143 -7.05 31.06 0.05
CA ASP A 143 -7.34 32.45 -0.29
C ASP A 143 -8.85 32.77 -0.26
N ILE A 144 -9.72 31.75 -0.11
CA ILE A 144 -11.16 31.96 0.08
C ILE A 144 -11.39 32.59 1.46
N THR A 145 -12.07 33.74 1.53
CA THR A 145 -12.21 34.51 2.76
C THR A 145 -12.73 33.70 3.96
N ALA A 146 -13.77 32.91 3.75
CA ALA A 146 -14.34 32.03 4.77
C ALA A 146 -13.35 30.95 5.27
N VAL A 147 -12.49 30.49 4.40
CA VAL A 147 -11.53 29.42 4.68
C VAL A 147 -10.28 29.98 5.34
N ALA A 148 -9.74 31.09 4.83
CA ALA A 148 -8.60 31.79 5.41
C ALA A 148 -8.82 32.17 6.88
N ALA A 149 -10.06 32.50 7.24
CA ALA A 149 -10.45 32.79 8.63
C ALA A 149 -10.43 31.58 9.58
N ALA A 150 -10.24 30.36 9.05
CA ALA A 150 -10.35 29.10 9.78
C ALA A 150 -9.21 28.10 9.52
N MET A 151 -8.24 28.46 8.67
CA MET A 151 -6.99 27.72 8.45
C MET A 151 -5.81 28.53 8.98
N ASP A 152 -5.01 27.93 9.88
CA ASP A 152 -3.87 28.60 10.52
C ASP A 152 -2.59 27.81 10.28
N PHE A 153 -1.85 28.24 9.27
CA PHE A 153 -0.55 27.68 8.92
C PHE A 153 0.58 28.23 9.80
N GLU A 154 0.45 29.47 10.28
CA GLU A 154 1.49 30.12 11.10
C GLU A 154 1.62 29.46 12.46
N THR A 155 0.52 29.24 13.16
CA THR A 155 0.54 28.53 14.47
C THR A 155 0.95 27.07 14.28
N ALA A 156 0.50 26.41 13.23
CA ALA A 156 0.94 25.04 12.93
C ALA A 156 2.47 24.98 12.68
N ALA A 157 3.02 25.97 12.00
CA ALA A 157 4.48 26.05 11.77
C ALA A 157 5.29 26.26 13.07
N LYS A 158 4.74 26.99 14.04
CA LYS A 158 5.38 27.17 15.37
C LYS A 158 5.47 25.85 16.15
N THR A 159 4.50 24.98 16.01
CA THR A 159 4.47 23.68 16.74
C THR A 159 5.15 22.55 16.00
N SER A 160 5.07 22.52 14.68
CA SER A 160 5.41 21.32 13.90
C SER A 160 6.25 21.60 12.64
N GLY A 161 6.44 22.86 12.27
CA GLY A 161 7.14 23.24 11.04
C GLY A 161 6.23 23.42 9.84
N SER A 162 6.81 23.40 8.65
CA SER A 162 6.08 23.53 7.38
C SER A 162 5.23 22.28 7.09
N ARG A 163 4.26 22.40 6.14
CA ARG A 163 3.36 21.30 5.69
C ARG A 163 2.47 20.72 6.81
N PHE A 164 2.11 21.57 7.77
CA PHE A 164 1.07 21.33 8.75
C PHE A 164 0.06 22.47 8.74
N VAL A 165 -1.17 22.23 9.15
CA VAL A 165 -2.23 23.22 9.25
C VAL A 165 -3.09 22.97 10.48
N ASN A 166 -3.49 24.02 11.18
CA ASN A 166 -4.54 23.96 12.18
C ASN A 166 -5.87 24.36 11.53
N LEU A 167 -6.82 23.45 11.51
CA LEU A 167 -8.19 23.72 11.10
C LEU A 167 -9.03 24.15 12.31
N SER A 168 -9.87 25.14 12.14
CA SER A 168 -10.72 25.67 13.19
C SER A 168 -12.16 25.93 12.73
N LYS A 169 -13.03 26.32 13.63
CA LYS A 169 -14.41 26.76 13.35
C LYS A 169 -15.18 25.80 12.44
N GLY A 170 -15.82 26.34 11.40
CA GLY A 170 -16.60 25.59 10.42
C GLY A 170 -15.75 24.65 9.56
N VAL A 171 -14.53 25.05 9.19
CA VAL A 171 -13.64 24.21 8.36
C VAL A 171 -13.27 22.91 9.09
N ALA A 172 -12.94 22.96 10.38
CA ALA A 172 -12.68 21.75 11.17
C ALA A 172 -13.92 20.84 11.27
N ARG A 173 -15.12 21.43 11.36
CA ARG A 173 -16.36 20.65 11.37
C ARG A 173 -16.66 20.02 10.02
N ILE A 174 -16.40 20.71 8.91
CA ILE A 174 -16.56 20.16 7.54
C ILE A 174 -15.58 19.01 7.33
N HIS A 175 -14.33 19.16 7.74
CA HIS A 175 -13.32 18.10 7.65
C HIS A 175 -13.79 16.81 8.36
N ARG A 176 -14.27 16.92 9.60
CA ARG A 176 -14.82 15.79 10.36
C ARG A 176 -16.08 15.21 9.70
N ALA A 177 -16.97 16.07 9.20
CA ALA A 177 -18.20 15.65 8.52
C ALA A 177 -17.90 14.88 7.23
N LEU A 178 -16.88 15.28 6.46
CA LEU A 178 -16.42 14.56 5.27
C LEU A 178 -15.90 13.16 5.63
N ALA A 179 -15.05 13.06 6.66
CA ALA A 179 -14.55 11.75 7.10
C ALA A 179 -15.69 10.82 7.53
N GLN A 180 -16.64 11.32 8.28
CA GLN A 180 -17.81 10.55 8.73
C GLN A 180 -18.71 10.15 7.55
N PHE A 181 -19.01 11.07 6.64
CA PHE A 181 -19.80 10.79 5.43
C PHE A 181 -19.17 9.68 4.57
N MET A 182 -17.85 9.76 4.33
CA MET A 182 -17.13 8.75 3.58
C MET A 182 -17.21 7.38 4.24
N LEU A 183 -16.97 7.34 5.56
CA LEU A 183 -16.96 6.10 6.33
C LEU A 183 -18.35 5.45 6.36
N ASP A 184 -19.39 6.22 6.69
CA ASP A 184 -20.78 5.74 6.71
C ASP A 184 -21.21 5.24 5.34
N THR A 185 -20.85 5.93 4.25
CA THR A 185 -21.15 5.48 2.87
C THR A 185 -20.49 4.14 2.55
N HIS A 186 -19.22 3.96 2.94
CA HIS A 186 -18.54 2.70 2.70
C HIS A 186 -19.11 1.54 3.51
N VAL A 187 -19.55 1.79 4.73
CA VAL A 187 -20.16 0.77 5.60
C VAL A 187 -21.60 0.45 5.14
N ASP A 188 -22.44 1.47 5.03
CA ASP A 188 -23.88 1.27 4.85
C ASP A 188 -24.27 0.97 3.39
N GLN A 189 -23.56 1.55 2.41
CA GLN A 189 -23.91 1.42 1.00
C GLN A 189 -22.98 0.45 0.26
N ASN A 190 -21.69 0.45 0.59
CA ASN A 190 -20.67 -0.32 -0.14
C ASN A 190 -20.32 -1.66 0.54
N GLY A 191 -20.89 -1.95 1.72
CA GLY A 191 -20.75 -3.22 2.42
C GLY A 191 -19.33 -3.52 2.92
N LEU A 192 -18.55 -2.49 3.29
CA LEU A 192 -17.27 -2.68 3.93
C LEU A 192 -17.43 -2.75 5.46
N THR A 193 -16.58 -3.51 6.11
CA THR A 193 -16.50 -3.52 7.57
C THR A 193 -15.63 -2.39 8.07
N GLU A 194 -16.19 -1.51 8.90
CA GLU A 194 -15.40 -0.48 9.58
C GLU A 194 -14.43 -1.09 10.58
N MET A 195 -13.19 -0.63 10.53
CA MET A 195 -12.11 -1.05 11.41
C MET A 195 -11.48 0.18 12.08
N GLN A 196 -11.30 0.10 13.38
CA GLN A 196 -10.46 1.06 14.11
C GLN A 196 -9.12 0.40 14.41
N THR A 197 -8.05 0.84 13.75
CA THR A 197 -6.75 0.20 13.80
C THR A 197 -5.69 1.08 14.46
N PRO A 198 -4.62 0.48 15.04
CA PRO A 198 -3.46 1.25 15.50
C PRO A 198 -2.79 2.02 14.36
N VAL A 199 -2.22 3.18 14.67
CA VAL A 199 -1.40 3.97 13.73
C VAL A 199 0.11 3.74 13.92
N LEU A 200 0.50 2.98 14.95
CA LEU A 200 1.86 2.55 15.22
C LEU A 200 1.99 1.06 14.89
N VAL A 201 2.96 0.71 14.04
CA VAL A 201 3.17 -0.65 13.54
C VAL A 201 4.63 -1.09 13.65
N ARG A 202 4.87 -2.41 13.56
CA ARG A 202 6.21 -3.01 13.54
C ARG A 202 6.75 -3.11 12.12
N ASP A 203 8.06 -3.38 12.00
CA ASP A 203 8.76 -3.60 10.73
C ASP A 203 8.04 -4.63 9.85
N ASP A 204 7.56 -5.73 10.43
CA ASP A 204 6.91 -6.81 9.68
C ASP A 204 5.65 -6.34 8.94
N ALA A 205 4.87 -5.43 9.54
CA ALA A 205 3.67 -4.88 8.90
C ALA A 205 4.05 -3.96 7.73
N MET A 206 5.05 -3.11 7.90
CA MET A 206 5.60 -2.26 6.84
C MET A 206 6.22 -3.08 5.72
N TYR A 207 6.94 -4.15 6.05
CA TYR A 207 7.52 -5.07 5.07
C TYR A 207 6.46 -5.86 4.32
N GLY A 208 5.50 -6.44 5.05
CA GLY A 208 4.42 -7.26 4.47
C GLY A 208 3.57 -6.49 3.45
N THR A 209 3.39 -5.20 3.68
CA THR A 209 2.62 -4.30 2.83
C THR A 209 3.50 -3.45 1.90
N ASP A 210 4.70 -3.92 1.58
CA ASP A 210 5.67 -3.37 0.61
C ASP A 210 6.22 -1.94 0.89
N LYS A 211 5.98 -1.41 2.08
CA LYS A 211 6.51 -0.08 2.46
C LYS A 211 8.01 -0.15 2.77
N LEU A 212 8.49 -1.26 3.34
CA LEU A 212 9.92 -1.52 3.53
C LEU A 212 10.42 -2.58 2.51
N PRO A 213 11.69 -2.51 2.11
CA PRO A 213 12.69 -1.49 2.46
C PRO A 213 12.60 -0.19 1.65
N LYS A 214 11.78 -0.11 0.62
CA LYS A 214 11.77 0.96 -0.41
C LYS A 214 11.49 2.35 0.17
N PHE A 215 10.49 2.47 1.04
CA PHE A 215 9.97 3.75 1.54
C PHE A 215 10.35 4.03 3.01
N GLY A 216 11.45 3.46 3.50
CA GLY A 216 11.91 3.71 4.86
C GLY A 216 12.20 5.20 5.12
N GLU A 217 12.82 5.90 4.17
CA GLU A 217 13.14 7.34 4.27
C GLU A 217 11.90 8.24 4.18
N ASP A 218 10.83 7.77 3.53
CA ASP A 218 9.55 8.48 3.45
C ASP A 218 8.65 8.25 4.66
N SER A 219 9.05 7.40 5.59
CA SER A 219 8.25 7.00 6.75
C SER A 219 8.82 7.54 8.05
N TYR A 220 7.94 7.94 8.99
CA TYR A 220 8.34 8.32 10.34
C TYR A 220 8.54 7.09 11.23
N GLN A 221 9.66 7.04 11.94
CA GLN A 221 9.97 6.01 12.92
C GLN A 221 10.18 6.63 14.30
N THR A 222 9.68 5.96 15.33
CA THR A 222 9.91 6.33 16.72
C THR A 222 11.27 5.83 17.20
N THR A 223 11.83 6.43 18.24
CA THR A 223 13.14 6.04 18.81
C THR A 223 13.17 4.62 19.39
N ASN A 224 12.01 4.03 19.66
CA ASN A 224 11.87 2.64 20.12
C ASN A 224 11.47 1.66 19.01
N GLY A 225 11.59 2.07 17.74
CA GLY A 225 11.48 1.18 16.58
C GLY A 225 10.07 0.93 16.04
N TRP A 226 9.07 1.72 16.45
CA TRP A 226 7.76 1.68 15.82
C TRP A 226 7.68 2.62 14.62
N TRP A 227 6.84 2.29 13.64
CA TRP A 227 6.55 3.15 12.48
C TRP A 227 5.18 3.79 12.62
N LEU A 228 5.06 5.07 12.27
CA LEU A 228 3.78 5.71 12.03
C LEU A 228 3.30 5.34 10.63
N ILE A 229 2.06 4.86 10.48
CA ILE A 229 1.55 4.40 9.19
C ILE A 229 1.46 5.54 8.17
N PRO A 230 1.91 5.34 6.92
CA PRO A 230 1.68 6.29 5.83
C PRO A 230 0.26 6.18 5.25
N THR A 231 -0.47 5.13 5.61
CA THR A 231 -1.83 4.76 5.19
C THR A 231 -2.33 3.59 6.05
N SER A 232 -3.62 3.52 6.34
CA SER A 232 -4.20 2.36 7.03
C SER A 232 -4.24 1.08 6.18
N GLU A 233 -3.89 1.15 4.90
CA GLU A 233 -3.56 -0.05 4.10
C GLU A 233 -2.62 -0.98 4.87
N VAL A 234 -1.62 -0.43 5.58
CA VAL A 234 -0.64 -1.23 6.33
C VAL A 234 -1.32 -2.10 7.37
N THR A 235 -2.16 -1.52 8.19
CA THR A 235 -2.83 -2.23 9.29
C THR A 235 -3.95 -3.14 8.81
N LEU A 236 -4.74 -2.67 7.84
CA LEU A 236 -5.86 -3.43 7.28
C LEU A 236 -5.37 -4.65 6.50
N THR A 237 -4.40 -4.47 5.61
CA THR A 237 -3.88 -5.57 4.79
C THR A 237 -3.09 -6.59 5.61
N TYR A 238 -2.30 -6.12 6.59
CA TYR A 238 -1.49 -7.00 7.44
C TYR A 238 -2.34 -7.82 8.43
N SER A 239 -3.61 -7.51 8.61
CA SER A 239 -4.51 -8.24 9.50
C SER A 239 -4.65 -9.74 9.19
N VAL A 240 -4.36 -10.16 7.96
CA VAL A 240 -4.39 -11.56 7.51
C VAL A 240 -2.99 -12.18 7.37
N ALA A 241 -1.97 -11.54 7.95
CA ALA A 241 -0.59 -12.03 7.85
C ALA A 241 -0.41 -13.40 8.53
N GLY A 242 0.17 -14.35 7.80
CA GLY A 242 0.39 -15.73 8.27
C GLY A 242 -0.82 -16.64 8.18
N ASP A 243 -2.00 -16.11 7.89
CA ASP A 243 -3.23 -16.88 7.89
C ASP A 243 -3.39 -17.79 6.65
N VAL A 244 -4.13 -18.85 6.85
CA VAL A 244 -4.68 -19.69 5.79
C VAL A 244 -6.20 -19.66 5.94
N LEU A 245 -6.83 -18.75 5.22
CA LEU A 245 -8.27 -18.53 5.28
C LEU A 245 -9.06 -19.64 4.57
N ASP A 246 -10.32 -19.81 4.92
CA ASP A 246 -11.25 -20.58 4.11
C ASP A 246 -11.66 -19.73 2.89
N GLU A 247 -11.77 -20.35 1.71
CA GLU A 247 -12.19 -19.64 0.48
C GLU A 247 -13.55 -18.93 0.63
N SER A 248 -14.46 -19.54 1.41
CA SER A 248 -15.79 -18.98 1.68
C SER A 248 -15.78 -17.67 2.48
N ALA A 249 -14.66 -17.34 3.14
CA ALA A 249 -14.49 -16.07 3.83
C ALA A 249 -14.17 -14.91 2.88
N LEU A 250 -13.89 -15.19 1.61
CA LEU A 250 -13.50 -14.19 0.61
C LEU A 250 -14.69 -13.66 -0.20
N PRO A 251 -14.74 -12.39 -0.55
CA PRO A 251 -13.76 -11.35 -0.22
C PRO A 251 -13.95 -10.77 1.19
N ILE A 252 -12.84 -10.41 1.86
CA ILE A 252 -12.87 -9.59 3.07
C ILE A 252 -12.72 -8.14 2.64
N ARG A 253 -13.67 -7.29 3.02
CA ARG A 253 -13.71 -5.87 2.67
C ARG A 253 -13.70 -5.03 3.93
N MET A 254 -12.72 -4.15 4.04
CA MET A 254 -12.50 -3.33 5.24
C MET A 254 -12.33 -1.87 4.88
N THR A 255 -12.71 -0.99 5.79
CA THR A 255 -12.46 0.46 5.69
C THR A 255 -12.01 0.98 7.04
N ALA A 256 -11.15 2.00 7.05
CA ALA A 256 -10.73 2.68 8.26
C ALA A 256 -10.45 4.16 7.99
N HIS A 257 -10.89 5.02 8.90
CA HIS A 257 -10.49 6.42 8.96
C HIS A 257 -9.31 6.56 9.92
N THR A 258 -8.16 7.00 9.44
CA THR A 258 -6.96 7.18 10.27
C THR A 258 -6.17 8.42 9.91
N ALA A 259 -5.40 8.93 10.87
CA ALA A 259 -4.25 9.77 10.57
C ALA A 259 -3.20 8.96 9.80
N CYS A 260 -2.58 9.61 8.82
CA CYS A 260 -1.51 9.08 7.97
C CYS A 260 -0.31 10.03 8.04
N PHE A 261 0.90 9.47 7.99
CA PHE A 261 2.13 10.21 8.21
C PHE A 261 3.13 9.94 7.08
N ARG A 262 3.61 11.00 6.42
CA ARG A 262 4.59 10.91 5.33
C ARG A 262 5.67 11.98 5.50
N SER A 263 6.94 11.63 5.41
CA SER A 263 8.03 12.60 5.49
C SER A 263 8.16 13.45 4.22
N GLU A 264 7.51 13.05 3.11
CA GLU A 264 7.51 13.78 1.85
C GLU A 264 8.93 14.09 1.33
N ALA A 265 9.89 13.18 1.57
CA ALA A 265 11.31 13.37 1.28
C ALA A 265 11.60 13.73 -0.20
N GLY A 266 10.82 13.18 -1.13
CA GLY A 266 10.96 13.42 -2.58
C GLY A 266 10.20 14.63 -3.12
N SER A 267 9.50 15.44 -2.29
CA SER A 267 8.56 16.46 -2.75
C SER A 267 9.01 17.89 -2.50
N ALA A 268 10.32 18.15 -2.38
CA ALA A 268 10.85 19.47 -2.16
C ALA A 268 10.40 20.47 -3.26
N GLY A 269 9.82 21.60 -2.84
CA GLY A 269 9.36 22.65 -3.76
C GLY A 269 8.01 22.41 -4.46
N LYS A 270 7.37 21.23 -4.28
CA LYS A 270 6.04 20.95 -4.85
C LYS A 270 4.95 21.25 -3.83
N ASP A 271 3.85 21.88 -4.27
CA ASP A 271 2.65 22.19 -3.46
C ASP A 271 2.99 22.74 -2.07
N THR A 272 3.77 23.81 -2.04
CA THR A 272 4.27 24.44 -0.79
C THR A 272 3.24 25.31 -0.09
N SER A 273 2.19 25.74 -0.81
CA SER A 273 1.08 26.53 -0.28
C SER A 273 -0.16 25.68 -0.05
N GLY A 274 -0.97 26.07 0.94
CA GLY A 274 -2.21 25.36 1.26
C GLY A 274 -1.99 23.99 1.91
N MET A 275 -3.00 23.13 1.83
CA MET A 275 -2.99 21.82 2.50
C MET A 275 -3.02 20.61 1.56
N LEU A 276 -2.64 20.79 0.30
CA LEU A 276 -2.68 19.73 -0.69
C LEU A 276 -1.67 18.61 -0.36
N ARG A 277 -0.51 18.96 0.21
CA ARG A 277 0.58 18.07 0.58
C ARG A 277 1.05 18.33 2.01
N GLN A 278 0.81 17.37 2.90
CA GLN A 278 1.06 17.51 4.33
C GLN A 278 1.83 16.31 4.89
N HIS A 279 2.62 16.52 5.96
CA HIS A 279 3.31 15.46 6.70
C HIS A 279 2.34 14.59 7.50
N GLN A 280 1.24 15.19 7.96
CA GLN A 280 0.14 14.51 8.65
C GLN A 280 -1.18 14.89 7.99
N PHE A 281 -1.95 13.90 7.60
CA PHE A 281 -3.27 14.07 6.99
C PHE A 281 -4.20 12.92 7.40
N GLU A 282 -5.49 13.05 7.14
CA GLU A 282 -6.46 11.99 7.40
C GLU A 282 -6.98 11.39 6.09
N LYS A 283 -7.20 10.08 6.13
CA LYS A 283 -7.68 9.32 4.98
C LYS A 283 -8.67 8.25 5.43
N VAL A 284 -9.75 8.11 4.68
CA VAL A 284 -10.59 6.92 4.72
C VAL A 284 -10.01 5.95 3.69
N GLU A 285 -9.57 4.79 4.13
CA GLU A 285 -8.95 3.77 3.28
C GLU A 285 -9.90 2.59 3.09
N MET A 286 -9.88 2.03 1.92
CA MET A 286 -10.53 0.76 1.57
C MET A 286 -9.47 -0.30 1.32
N VAL A 287 -9.67 -1.50 1.87
CA VAL A 287 -8.85 -2.68 1.57
C VAL A 287 -9.76 -3.85 1.26
N SER A 288 -9.40 -4.60 0.23
CA SER A 288 -10.05 -5.87 -0.10
C SER A 288 -9.02 -6.99 -0.17
N ILE A 289 -9.33 -8.11 0.49
CA ILE A 289 -8.59 -9.36 0.40
C ILE A 289 -9.47 -10.34 -0.39
N THR A 290 -8.98 -10.84 -1.52
CA THR A 290 -9.85 -11.56 -2.45
C THR A 290 -9.20 -12.78 -3.08
N HIS A 291 -10.04 -13.63 -3.68
CA HIS A 291 -9.60 -14.70 -4.57
C HIS A 291 -8.92 -14.11 -5.82
N PRO A 292 -7.81 -14.72 -6.31
CA PRO A 292 -7.08 -14.21 -7.49
C PRO A 292 -7.95 -13.92 -8.71
N GLU A 293 -8.91 -14.79 -9.01
CA GLU A 293 -9.82 -14.66 -10.17
C GLU A 293 -10.84 -13.53 -10.04
N ARG A 294 -11.04 -13.00 -8.81
CA ARG A 294 -11.99 -11.91 -8.54
C ARG A 294 -11.32 -10.55 -8.40
N SER A 295 -10.00 -10.50 -8.51
CA SER A 295 -9.21 -9.31 -8.23
C SER A 295 -9.54 -8.13 -9.15
N ASP A 296 -9.75 -8.37 -10.42
CA ASP A 296 -10.05 -7.30 -11.40
C ASP A 296 -11.45 -6.72 -11.22
N ASP A 297 -12.45 -7.57 -10.95
CA ASP A 297 -13.81 -7.12 -10.64
C ASP A 297 -13.86 -6.35 -9.34
N GLU A 298 -13.12 -6.80 -8.33
CA GLU A 298 -13.04 -6.14 -7.04
C GLU A 298 -12.35 -4.77 -7.15
N GLN A 299 -11.32 -4.62 -7.99
CA GLN A 299 -10.70 -3.32 -8.24
C GLN A 299 -11.68 -2.32 -8.87
N LYS A 300 -12.46 -2.77 -9.86
CA LYS A 300 -13.50 -1.93 -10.49
C LYS A 300 -14.59 -1.54 -9.49
N ARG A 301 -14.99 -2.47 -8.61
CA ARG A 301 -15.93 -2.18 -7.53
C ARG A 301 -15.40 -1.11 -6.57
N MET A 302 -14.13 -1.24 -6.13
CA MET A 302 -13.50 -0.26 -5.25
C MET A 302 -13.37 1.11 -5.93
N LEU A 303 -13.04 1.14 -7.23
CA LEU A 303 -13.02 2.36 -8.02
C LEU A 303 -14.40 3.04 -7.98
N ARG A 304 -15.48 2.30 -8.25
CA ARG A 304 -16.84 2.83 -8.22
C ARG A 304 -17.23 3.36 -6.84
N CYS A 305 -16.82 2.70 -5.75
CA CYS A 305 -17.07 3.20 -4.39
C CYS A 305 -16.46 4.59 -4.14
N ALA A 306 -15.28 4.87 -4.68
CA ALA A 306 -14.64 6.18 -4.53
C ALA A 306 -15.25 7.24 -5.46
N GLU A 307 -15.61 6.87 -6.69
CA GLU A 307 -16.32 7.73 -7.65
C GLU A 307 -17.69 8.16 -7.11
N ASP A 308 -18.45 7.24 -6.51
CA ASP A 308 -19.77 7.50 -5.92
C ASP A 308 -19.73 8.58 -4.83
N LEU A 309 -18.66 8.64 -4.04
CA LEU A 309 -18.49 9.71 -3.04
C LEU A 309 -18.38 11.09 -3.69
N LEU A 310 -17.62 11.22 -4.76
CA LEU A 310 -17.46 12.49 -5.48
C LEU A 310 -18.74 12.90 -6.19
N GLU A 311 -19.48 11.95 -6.74
CA GLU A 311 -20.79 12.20 -7.36
C GLU A 311 -21.81 12.69 -6.32
N GLN A 312 -21.88 12.07 -5.13
CA GLN A 312 -22.74 12.52 -4.04
C GLN A 312 -22.35 13.90 -3.53
N LEU A 313 -21.06 14.25 -3.55
CA LEU A 313 -20.56 15.58 -3.23
C LEU A 313 -20.70 16.58 -4.38
N ASN A 314 -21.16 16.14 -5.56
CA ASN A 314 -21.25 16.93 -6.80
C ASN A 314 -19.92 17.60 -7.19
N ILE A 315 -18.80 16.85 -7.06
CA ILE A 315 -17.46 17.30 -7.43
C ILE A 315 -17.07 16.68 -8.77
N PRO A 316 -16.79 17.48 -9.82
CA PRO A 316 -16.31 16.97 -11.10
C PRO A 316 -14.98 16.25 -10.94
N TYR A 317 -14.83 15.11 -11.58
CA TYR A 317 -13.60 14.31 -11.55
C TYR A 317 -13.30 13.65 -12.90
N ARG A 318 -12.08 13.16 -13.04
CA ARG A 318 -11.68 12.23 -14.09
C ARG A 318 -10.96 11.02 -13.48
N THR A 319 -11.07 9.88 -14.16
CA THR A 319 -10.40 8.63 -13.76
C THR A 319 -9.29 8.33 -14.75
N MET A 320 -8.09 8.10 -14.22
CA MET A 320 -6.87 7.84 -14.97
C MET A 320 -6.41 6.39 -14.75
N LEU A 321 -6.08 5.68 -15.83
CA LEU A 321 -5.30 4.46 -15.73
C LEU A 321 -3.82 4.85 -15.77
N LEU A 322 -3.10 4.57 -14.68
CA LEU A 322 -1.68 4.94 -14.57
C LEU A 322 -0.81 4.09 -15.48
N CYS A 323 0.19 4.73 -16.06
CA CYS A 323 1.23 4.06 -16.85
C CYS A 323 2.25 3.34 -15.96
N THR A 324 3.07 2.51 -16.56
CA THR A 324 4.05 1.67 -15.86
C THR A 324 5.07 2.44 -15.03
N GLY A 325 5.44 3.66 -15.42
CA GLY A 325 6.40 4.50 -14.71
C GLY A 325 5.81 5.30 -13.55
N ASP A 326 4.47 5.50 -13.54
CA ASP A 326 3.79 6.28 -12.51
C ASP A 326 3.13 5.40 -11.42
N MET A 327 2.92 4.12 -11.69
CA MET A 327 2.35 3.18 -10.71
C MET A 327 3.24 3.02 -9.47
N GLY A 328 2.62 2.87 -8.29
CA GLY A 328 3.27 2.53 -7.04
C GLY A 328 4.09 1.22 -7.11
N PHE A 329 5.08 1.08 -6.22
CA PHE A 329 6.03 -0.04 -6.17
C PHE A 329 5.35 -1.42 -6.12
N GLY A 330 4.33 -1.58 -5.26
CA GLY A 330 3.62 -2.86 -5.08
C GLY A 330 2.46 -3.06 -6.05
N ALA A 331 2.10 -2.06 -6.85
CA ALA A 331 0.94 -2.12 -7.72
C ALA A 331 1.18 -2.98 -8.96
N LYS A 332 0.18 -3.78 -9.30
CA LYS A 332 0.07 -4.49 -10.58
C LYS A 332 -0.71 -3.66 -11.60
N ARG A 333 -1.71 -2.89 -11.15
CA ARG A 333 -2.49 -1.90 -11.90
C ARG A 333 -3.06 -0.89 -10.94
N THR A 334 -3.08 0.39 -11.33
CA THR A 334 -3.61 1.49 -10.53
C THR A 334 -4.54 2.36 -11.36
N TYR A 335 -5.67 2.73 -10.75
CA TYR A 335 -6.54 3.80 -11.22
C TYR A 335 -6.46 4.95 -10.24
N ASP A 336 -6.20 6.16 -10.74
CA ASP A 336 -6.29 7.38 -9.96
C ASP A 336 -7.57 8.13 -10.30
N ILE A 337 -8.21 8.71 -9.28
CA ILE A 337 -9.29 9.65 -9.45
C ILE A 337 -8.74 11.04 -9.15
N GLU A 338 -8.92 11.96 -10.07
CA GLU A 338 -8.51 13.34 -9.94
C GLU A 338 -9.74 14.25 -9.88
N ALA A 339 -9.90 15.03 -8.80
CA ALA A 339 -10.96 15.99 -8.61
C ALA A 339 -10.60 17.33 -9.24
N TRP A 340 -11.58 18.04 -9.79
CA TRP A 340 -11.41 19.38 -10.30
C TRP A 340 -11.21 20.40 -9.18
N LEU A 341 -10.15 21.18 -9.26
CA LEU A 341 -9.85 22.30 -8.36
C LEU A 341 -9.90 23.63 -9.13
N PRO A 342 -10.98 24.41 -8.97
CA PRO A 342 -11.18 25.66 -9.70
C PRO A 342 -10.07 26.69 -9.47
N GLY A 343 -9.56 26.81 -8.25
CA GLY A 343 -8.50 27.78 -7.91
C GLY A 343 -7.21 27.54 -8.65
N GLN A 344 -6.88 26.28 -8.95
CA GLN A 344 -5.72 25.89 -9.74
C GLN A 344 -6.05 25.68 -11.22
N ASN A 345 -7.32 25.70 -11.60
CA ASN A 345 -7.82 25.39 -12.95
C ASN A 345 -7.27 24.06 -13.48
N THR A 346 -7.26 23.01 -12.65
CA THR A 346 -6.72 21.68 -12.98
C THR A 346 -7.39 20.57 -12.18
N TYR A 347 -7.21 19.35 -12.65
CA TYR A 347 -7.54 18.13 -11.90
C TYR A 347 -6.38 17.73 -11.00
N ARG A 348 -6.68 17.32 -9.76
CA ARG A 348 -5.67 16.88 -8.78
C ARG A 348 -6.09 15.55 -8.16
N GLU A 349 -5.15 14.64 -8.02
CA GLU A 349 -5.35 13.32 -7.42
C GLU A 349 -6.00 13.42 -6.03
N ILE A 350 -7.08 12.68 -5.83
CA ILE A 350 -7.83 12.59 -4.57
C ILE A 350 -7.94 11.16 -4.06
N SER A 351 -7.82 10.19 -4.95
CA SER A 351 -7.86 8.76 -4.65
C SER A 351 -6.97 7.99 -5.61
N SER A 352 -6.40 6.90 -5.13
CA SER A 352 -5.62 5.94 -5.91
C SER A 352 -6.07 4.54 -5.55
N ILE A 353 -6.51 3.73 -6.51
CA ILE A 353 -7.05 2.38 -6.30
C ILE A 353 -6.15 1.35 -6.99
N SER A 354 -5.46 0.54 -6.22
CA SER A 354 -4.46 -0.41 -6.72
C SER A 354 -4.84 -1.86 -6.44
N THR A 355 -4.59 -2.73 -7.41
CA THR A 355 -4.42 -4.16 -7.14
C THR A 355 -2.94 -4.49 -7.07
N THR A 356 -2.53 -5.28 -6.09
CA THR A 356 -1.16 -5.77 -5.93
C THR A 356 -1.00 -7.22 -6.38
N GLY A 357 -2.10 -7.88 -6.74
CA GLY A 357 -2.10 -9.31 -6.95
C GLY A 357 -1.63 -10.06 -5.69
N ALA A 358 -0.79 -11.06 -5.86
CA ALA A 358 -0.23 -11.84 -4.75
C ALA A 358 1.05 -11.21 -4.12
N PHE A 359 1.45 -10.01 -4.54
CA PHE A 359 2.75 -9.43 -4.18
C PHE A 359 2.91 -9.21 -2.68
N GLN A 360 1.93 -8.58 -2.02
CA GLN A 360 1.91 -8.38 -0.57
C GLN A 360 1.60 -9.70 0.16
N ALA A 361 0.64 -10.47 -0.30
CA ALA A 361 0.29 -11.75 0.30
C ALA A 361 1.49 -12.71 0.39
N ARG A 362 2.39 -12.71 -0.60
CA ARG A 362 3.65 -13.49 -0.54
C ARG A 362 4.61 -12.99 0.53
N ARG A 363 4.69 -11.68 0.78
CA ARG A 363 5.55 -11.11 1.83
C ARG A 363 5.07 -11.47 3.23
N MET A 364 3.76 -11.42 3.44
CA MET A 364 3.14 -11.71 4.74
C MET A 364 2.62 -13.14 4.88
N ASN A 365 2.87 -14.00 3.86
CA ASN A 365 2.48 -15.41 3.84
C ASN A 365 0.97 -15.64 4.05
N ALA A 366 0.13 -14.75 3.49
CA ALA A 366 -1.33 -14.83 3.56
C ALA A 366 -1.89 -15.67 2.41
N ARG A 367 -2.66 -16.71 2.73
CA ARG A 367 -3.17 -17.71 1.78
C ARG A 367 -4.62 -18.07 2.08
N PHE A 368 -5.25 -18.74 1.16
CA PHE A 368 -6.52 -19.41 1.41
C PHE A 368 -6.45 -20.89 0.98
N LYS A 369 -7.31 -21.71 1.57
CA LYS A 369 -7.48 -23.11 1.22
C LYS A 369 -8.64 -23.20 0.22
N PRO A 370 -8.40 -23.69 -1.03
CA PRO A 370 -9.46 -23.89 -2.01
C PRO A 370 -10.52 -24.86 -1.50
N ALA A 371 -11.80 -24.57 -1.75
CA ALA A 371 -12.94 -25.38 -1.34
C ALA A 371 -12.90 -26.80 -1.96
N GLU A 372 -12.40 -26.90 -3.18
CA GLU A 372 -12.22 -28.18 -3.89
C GLU A 372 -11.04 -29.01 -3.36
N GLY A 373 -10.31 -28.49 -2.38
CA GLY A 373 -9.12 -29.12 -1.85
C GLY A 373 -7.84 -28.69 -2.58
N GLY A 374 -6.70 -29.21 -2.16
CA GLY A 374 -5.41 -28.88 -2.75
C GLY A 374 -4.51 -28.07 -1.81
N LYS A 375 -3.43 -27.53 -2.36
CA LYS A 375 -2.46 -26.69 -1.61
C LYS A 375 -3.01 -25.29 -1.44
N PRO A 376 -2.74 -24.64 -0.28
CA PRO A 376 -3.09 -23.24 -0.09
C PRO A 376 -2.52 -22.33 -1.18
N VAL A 377 -3.34 -21.39 -1.64
CA VAL A 377 -3.05 -20.41 -2.70
C VAL A 377 -2.89 -19.02 -2.08
N PHE A 378 -1.97 -18.21 -2.58
CA PHE A 378 -1.81 -16.83 -2.11
C PHE A 378 -3.03 -15.98 -2.46
N LEU A 379 -3.45 -15.19 -1.49
CA LEU A 379 -4.51 -14.19 -1.65
C LEU A 379 -4.06 -13.07 -2.61
N HIS A 380 -5.02 -12.35 -3.18
CA HIS A 380 -4.78 -11.06 -3.78
C HIS A 380 -5.22 -9.95 -2.82
N THR A 381 -4.45 -8.86 -2.78
CA THR A 381 -4.74 -7.68 -1.97
C THR A 381 -4.96 -6.47 -2.86
N LEU A 382 -5.92 -5.65 -2.46
CA LEU A 382 -6.27 -4.40 -3.12
C LEU A 382 -6.41 -3.32 -2.05
N ASN A 383 -6.00 -2.11 -2.40
CA ASN A 383 -6.15 -0.94 -1.55
C ASN A 383 -6.64 0.26 -2.36
N GLY A 384 -7.25 1.20 -1.71
CA GLY A 384 -7.65 2.45 -2.34
C GLY A 384 -8.18 3.48 -1.36
N SER A 385 -7.96 4.75 -1.67
CA SER A 385 -8.49 5.84 -0.85
C SER A 385 -9.97 6.04 -1.10
N GLY A 386 -10.73 6.06 -0.06
CA GLY A 386 -12.16 6.30 -0.15
C GLY A 386 -12.69 7.46 0.72
N LEU A 387 -12.07 8.67 0.73
CA LEU A 387 -11.04 9.39 0.01
C LEU A 387 -9.95 9.96 0.95
N ALA A 388 -8.99 10.71 0.41
CA ALA A 388 -8.12 11.60 1.19
C ALA A 388 -8.95 12.78 1.72
N VAL A 389 -9.19 12.83 3.05
CA VAL A 389 -10.17 13.77 3.65
C VAL A 389 -9.77 15.22 3.40
N GLY A 390 -8.49 15.56 3.59
CA GLY A 390 -7.99 16.92 3.36
C GLY A 390 -8.11 17.38 1.91
N ARG A 391 -7.77 16.52 0.93
CA ARG A 391 -7.93 16.85 -0.50
C ARG A 391 -9.41 16.96 -0.90
N CYS A 392 -10.27 16.12 -0.33
CA CYS A 392 -11.71 16.23 -0.52
C CYS A 392 -12.26 17.53 0.07
N LEU A 393 -11.75 17.95 1.24
CA LEU A 393 -12.08 19.25 1.82
C LEU A 393 -11.70 20.39 0.87
N ILE A 394 -10.50 20.39 0.28
CA ILE A 394 -10.08 21.38 -0.72
C ILE A 394 -11.09 21.42 -1.88
N ALA A 395 -11.42 20.26 -2.44
CA ALA A 395 -12.34 20.17 -3.56
C ALA A 395 -13.74 20.71 -3.22
N VAL A 396 -14.28 20.39 -2.04
CA VAL A 396 -15.58 20.93 -1.55
C VAL A 396 -15.52 22.44 -1.40
N LEU A 397 -14.47 22.96 -0.77
CA LEU A 397 -14.33 24.41 -0.52
C LEU A 397 -14.15 25.21 -1.82
N GLU A 398 -13.31 24.75 -2.72
CA GLU A 398 -13.06 25.44 -3.98
C GLU A 398 -14.24 25.37 -4.95
N ASN A 399 -14.93 24.22 -5.08
CA ASN A 399 -16.11 24.12 -5.93
C ASN A 399 -17.33 24.83 -5.37
N GLY A 400 -17.44 24.97 -4.04
CA GLY A 400 -18.53 25.63 -3.37
C GLY A 400 -18.39 27.13 -3.16
N GLN A 401 -17.24 27.75 -3.53
CA GLN A 401 -16.96 29.17 -3.28
C GLN A 401 -17.95 30.11 -3.96
N GLN A 402 -18.27 31.21 -3.28
CA GLN A 402 -19.20 32.23 -3.75
C GLN A 402 -18.51 33.57 -3.91
N SER A 403 -19.11 34.49 -4.70
CA SER A 403 -18.54 35.82 -4.98
C SER A 403 -18.40 36.70 -3.72
N ASP A 404 -19.16 36.44 -2.67
CA ASP A 404 -19.09 37.15 -1.40
C ASP A 404 -18.04 36.56 -0.42
N GLY A 405 -17.30 35.53 -0.86
CA GLY A 405 -16.27 34.85 -0.08
C GLY A 405 -16.79 33.79 0.88
N SER A 406 -18.07 33.48 0.87
CA SER A 406 -18.67 32.33 1.53
C SER A 406 -18.48 31.04 0.71
N VAL A 407 -18.86 29.88 1.29
CA VAL A 407 -18.81 28.58 0.62
C VAL A 407 -20.14 27.86 0.80
N ALA A 408 -20.82 27.51 -0.29
CA ALA A 408 -21.98 26.64 -0.29
C ALA A 408 -21.51 25.18 -0.11
N LEU A 409 -22.20 24.42 0.75
CA LEU A 409 -21.81 23.05 1.09
C LEU A 409 -22.71 22.02 0.38
N PRO A 410 -22.15 20.89 -0.06
CA PRO A 410 -22.94 19.82 -0.65
C PRO A 410 -24.06 19.34 0.26
N ALA A 411 -25.24 19.10 -0.31
CA ALA A 411 -26.44 18.73 0.47
C ALA A 411 -26.26 17.47 1.31
N VAL A 412 -25.45 16.51 0.82
CA VAL A 412 -25.15 15.26 1.53
C VAL A 412 -24.43 15.49 2.87
N LEU A 413 -23.75 16.63 3.04
CA LEU A 413 -23.06 16.97 4.29
C LEU A 413 -23.97 17.69 5.31
N HIS A 414 -25.14 18.20 4.92
CA HIS A 414 -25.99 18.97 5.82
C HIS A 414 -26.41 18.18 7.07
N PRO A 415 -26.77 16.88 7.01
CA PRO A 415 -27.07 16.09 8.21
C PRO A 415 -25.91 16.02 9.20
N TYR A 416 -24.68 15.86 8.69
CA TYR A 416 -23.45 15.79 9.51
C TYR A 416 -23.06 17.14 10.14
N LEU A 417 -23.61 18.23 9.61
CA LEU A 417 -23.35 19.60 10.05
C LEU A 417 -24.50 20.21 10.88
N GLY A 418 -25.49 19.38 11.24
CA GLY A 418 -26.65 19.85 12.00
C GLY A 418 -27.56 20.76 11.18
N GLY A 419 -27.74 20.46 9.90
CA GLY A 419 -28.59 21.20 8.96
C GLY A 419 -27.96 22.47 8.40
N LYS A 420 -26.71 22.77 8.71
CA LYS A 420 -25.99 23.94 8.17
C LYS A 420 -25.64 23.70 6.70
N THR A 421 -25.81 24.74 5.88
CA THR A 421 -25.74 24.66 4.41
C THR A 421 -24.57 25.45 3.81
N SER A 422 -23.93 26.32 4.61
CA SER A 422 -22.83 27.15 4.11
C SER A 422 -21.79 27.47 5.18
N LEU A 423 -20.62 27.91 4.73
CA LEU A 423 -19.54 28.47 5.53
C LEU A 423 -19.51 29.98 5.27
N GLY A 424 -19.83 30.79 6.28
CA GLY A 424 -19.83 32.26 6.19
C GLY A 424 -18.42 32.84 6.18
N ALA A 425 -18.30 34.11 5.77
CA ALA A 425 -17.02 34.80 5.57
C ALA A 425 -16.08 34.84 6.80
N GLU A 426 -16.62 34.73 8.02
CA GLU A 426 -15.82 34.65 9.25
C GLU A 426 -15.44 33.23 9.66
N GLY A 427 -15.74 32.24 8.81
CA GLY A 427 -15.38 30.83 9.00
C GLY A 427 -16.36 30.02 9.89
N GLN A 428 -17.55 30.53 10.21
CA GLN A 428 -18.59 29.81 10.93
C GLN A 428 -19.61 29.16 9.97
N LEU A 429 -20.22 28.07 10.42
CA LEU A 429 -21.29 27.40 9.67
C LEU A 429 -22.63 28.16 9.88
N THR A 430 -23.35 28.37 8.80
CA THR A 430 -24.64 29.06 8.76
C THR A 430 -25.75 28.20 8.16
#